data_bc306575f1127544b6a7fa3898da27c8
#
_entry.id   bc306575f1127544b6a7fa3898da27c8
#
_cell.length_a   1.000
_cell.length_b   1.000
_cell.length_c   1.000
_cell.angle_alpha   90.00
_cell.angle_beta   90.00
_cell.angle_gamma   90.00
#
_symmetry.space_group_name_H-M   'P 1'
#
loop_
_entity.id
_entity.type
_entity.pdbx_description
1 polymer ?
#
loop_
_entity_poly.entity_id
_entity_poly.type
_entity_poly.pdbx_seq_one_letter_code
_entity_poly.pdbx_strand_id
1 'polypeptide(L)'
;MQTGNGEWTYEVVQGWGQLPAGTVFGGTHGAIATDNAGHVYVSTQSDIGILVYTPDGILKKTIASQYPEVHSIFYAREGEEEYLYTTVQKVTPKENWLFVKMKTDGTVVQKITAPPEAGFKSPNEWRLTAAVPAPDGSIFIANGYGDSRIFRFDKNGEFRASYGGKGTADGLFDCSHGLAVDTRYDQPLLLVCDRENRRLCHLDFDGKFVRTLTQHLRRPCQVSFHGDYAVVSELEGRATILDRDNTPVAFLGDNPQKAQWANYQLQPGDIAPSFFSAAHGCHIDRQGNIYISDWNHVGRVTKLTRSA
;
A
#
# COMPACT_ATOMS: atom_id res chain seq x y z
N MET A 1 -14.59 -20.39 -2.11
CA MET A 1 -13.36 -20.66 -2.88
C MET A 1 -12.18 -20.39 -1.99
N GLN A 2 -11.19 -21.28 -2.00
CA GLN A 2 -10.04 -21.19 -1.10
C GLN A 2 -8.76 -20.80 -1.85
N THR A 3 -7.83 -20.20 -1.11
CA THR A 3 -6.47 -19.89 -1.53
C THR A 3 -5.51 -20.06 -0.36
N GLY A 4 -4.23 -20.23 -0.64
CA GLY A 4 -3.23 -20.55 0.39
C GLY A 4 -3.08 -22.04 0.64
N ASN A 5 -2.46 -22.40 1.74
CA ASN A 5 -2.18 -23.79 2.10
C ASN A 5 -1.99 -23.98 3.61
N GLY A 6 -2.30 -25.20 4.10
CA GLY A 6 -2.14 -25.58 5.51
C GLY A 6 -2.89 -24.63 6.44
N GLU A 7 -2.24 -24.20 7.51
CA GLU A 7 -2.79 -23.23 8.46
C GLU A 7 -3.07 -21.84 7.86
N TRP A 8 -2.51 -21.55 6.67
CA TRP A 8 -2.69 -20.32 5.92
C TRP A 8 -3.72 -20.45 4.79
N THR A 9 -4.72 -21.31 4.98
CA THR A 9 -5.83 -21.44 4.05
C THR A 9 -6.88 -20.36 4.34
N TYR A 10 -7.28 -19.66 3.29
CA TYR A 10 -8.24 -18.56 3.34
C TYR A 10 -9.42 -18.81 2.40
N GLU A 11 -10.61 -18.39 2.84
CA GLU A 11 -11.81 -18.33 2.03
C GLU A 11 -11.97 -16.96 1.38
N VAL A 12 -12.27 -16.95 0.08
CA VAL A 12 -12.64 -15.73 -0.64
C VAL A 12 -14.07 -15.34 -0.26
N VAL A 13 -14.25 -14.15 0.35
CA VAL A 13 -15.57 -13.60 0.67
C VAL A 13 -16.22 -13.06 -0.60
N GLN A 14 -17.22 -13.80 -1.11
CA GLN A 14 -17.92 -13.42 -2.33
C GLN A 14 -18.76 -12.16 -2.12
N GLY A 15 -18.68 -11.23 -3.08
CA GLY A 15 -19.50 -10.01 -3.08
C GLY A 15 -19.13 -8.99 -2.01
N TRP A 16 -17.97 -9.13 -1.36
CA TRP A 16 -17.49 -8.10 -0.45
C TRP A 16 -17.16 -6.80 -1.20
N GLY A 17 -17.45 -5.65 -0.59
CA GLY A 17 -17.08 -4.34 -1.15
C GLY A 17 -17.98 -3.90 -2.30
N GLN A 18 -19.30 -3.95 -2.09
CA GLN A 18 -20.26 -3.51 -3.11
C GLN A 18 -20.09 -2.01 -3.43
N LEU A 19 -20.05 -1.70 -4.71
CA LEU A 19 -20.00 -0.34 -5.22
C LEU A 19 -21.39 0.23 -5.44
N PRO A 20 -21.56 1.56 -5.41
CA PRO A 20 -22.77 2.20 -5.90
C PRO A 20 -23.08 1.78 -7.35
N ALA A 21 -24.34 1.63 -7.66
CA ALA A 21 -24.78 1.23 -9.00
C ALA A 21 -24.20 2.18 -10.08
N GLY A 22 -23.67 1.60 -11.15
CA GLY A 22 -23.09 2.36 -12.27
C GLY A 22 -21.68 2.91 -12.01
N THR A 23 -21.03 2.51 -10.91
CA THR A 23 -19.64 2.92 -10.60
C THR A 23 -18.68 1.74 -10.69
N VAL A 24 -17.39 2.05 -10.83
CA VAL A 24 -16.27 1.10 -10.78
C VAL A 24 -15.20 1.63 -9.83
N PHE A 25 -14.33 0.77 -9.31
CA PHE A 25 -13.18 1.21 -8.53
C PHE A 25 -12.22 2.08 -9.37
N GLY A 26 -12.22 1.89 -10.69
CA GLY A 26 -11.16 2.40 -11.55
C GLY A 26 -9.86 1.62 -11.33
N GLY A 27 -8.80 1.99 -12.01
CA GLY A 27 -7.50 1.33 -11.85
C GLY A 27 -6.96 1.55 -10.44
N THR A 28 -7.51 0.83 -9.45
CA THR A 28 -7.10 1.06 -8.07
C THR A 28 -5.66 0.59 -7.87
N HIS A 29 -4.77 1.52 -7.59
CA HIS A 29 -3.47 1.20 -7.02
C HIS A 29 -3.62 0.62 -5.59
N GLY A 30 -4.84 0.70 -5.06
CA GLY A 30 -5.38 -0.17 -4.04
C GLY A 30 -4.84 -0.02 -2.67
N ALA A 31 -4.64 1.19 -2.25
CA ALA A 31 -4.42 1.39 -0.83
C ALA A 31 -5.63 0.93 -0.03
N ILE A 32 -5.39 0.10 0.95
CA ILE A 32 -6.38 -0.41 1.88
C ILE A 32 -5.85 -0.21 3.30
N ALA A 33 -6.72 0.25 4.20
CA ALA A 33 -6.43 0.33 5.63
C ALA A 33 -7.69 0.05 6.44
N THR A 34 -7.55 -0.31 7.72
CA THR A 34 -8.67 -0.42 8.66
C THR A 34 -8.46 0.50 9.84
N ASP A 35 -9.56 1.11 10.34
CA ASP A 35 -9.54 1.88 11.58
C ASP A 35 -9.76 0.98 12.82
N ASN A 36 -9.76 1.59 14.00
CA ASN A 36 -9.99 0.87 15.25
C ASN A 36 -11.40 0.28 15.38
N ALA A 37 -12.39 0.84 14.68
CA ALA A 37 -13.76 0.32 14.64
C ALA A 37 -13.93 -0.82 13.61
N GLY A 38 -12.87 -1.13 12.83
CA GLY A 38 -12.88 -2.15 11.79
C GLY A 38 -13.45 -1.67 10.46
N HIS A 39 -13.68 -0.35 10.27
CA HIS A 39 -14.04 0.15 8.95
C HIS A 39 -12.88 0.01 7.98
N VAL A 40 -13.19 -0.36 6.75
CA VAL A 40 -12.20 -0.60 5.69
C VAL A 40 -12.21 0.56 4.71
N TYR A 41 -11.07 1.23 4.59
CA TYR A 41 -10.83 2.34 3.67
C TYR A 41 -10.19 1.79 2.41
N VAL A 42 -10.80 2.04 1.26
CA VAL A 42 -10.32 1.59 -0.05
C VAL A 42 -10.20 2.77 -0.98
N SER A 43 -9.01 3.02 -1.49
CA SER A 43 -8.82 4.07 -2.49
C SER A 43 -9.38 3.66 -3.85
N THR A 44 -9.76 4.66 -4.63
CA THR A 44 -10.18 4.49 -6.03
C THR A 44 -9.30 5.34 -6.95
N GLN A 45 -9.32 5.03 -8.24
CA GLN A 45 -8.86 5.94 -9.30
C GLN A 45 -10.06 6.47 -10.08
N SER A 46 -10.99 7.05 -9.33
CA SER A 46 -12.21 7.67 -9.86
C SER A 46 -12.58 8.89 -9.01
N ASP A 47 -13.54 9.67 -9.45
CA ASP A 47 -14.03 10.87 -8.75
C ASP A 47 -14.73 10.56 -7.41
N ILE A 48 -14.81 9.27 -7.04
CA ILE A 48 -15.37 8.84 -5.76
C ILE A 48 -14.39 9.12 -4.60
N GLY A 49 -13.08 9.05 -4.84
CA GLY A 49 -12.04 9.22 -3.82
C GLY A 49 -11.81 7.93 -3.02
N ILE A 50 -12.06 7.95 -1.71
CA ILE A 50 -11.89 6.82 -0.80
C ILE A 50 -13.25 6.30 -0.37
N LEU A 51 -13.49 5.01 -0.57
CA LEU A 51 -14.67 4.29 -0.09
C LEU A 51 -14.44 3.80 1.34
N VAL A 52 -15.45 3.94 2.20
CA VAL A 52 -15.40 3.47 3.58
C VAL A 52 -16.47 2.41 3.79
N TYR A 53 -16.04 1.19 4.05
CA TYR A 53 -16.91 0.03 4.25
C TYR A 53 -16.99 -0.39 5.71
N THR A 54 -18.10 -1.06 6.06
CA THR A 54 -18.11 -1.92 7.26
C THR A 54 -17.23 -3.15 7.03
N PRO A 55 -16.85 -3.90 8.09
CA PRO A 55 -16.14 -5.16 7.95
C PRO A 55 -16.84 -6.17 7.01
N ASP A 56 -18.17 -6.10 6.95
CA ASP A 56 -19.00 -6.98 6.08
C ASP A 56 -19.07 -6.51 4.63
N GLY A 57 -18.42 -5.40 4.28
CA GLY A 57 -18.37 -4.89 2.90
C GLY A 57 -19.54 -4.00 2.49
N ILE A 58 -20.33 -3.51 3.45
CA ILE A 58 -21.41 -2.55 3.19
C ILE A 58 -20.80 -1.14 3.13
N LEU A 59 -21.02 -0.43 2.03
CA LEU A 59 -20.55 0.95 1.86
C LEU A 59 -21.26 1.88 2.86
N LYS A 60 -20.49 2.56 3.70
CA LYS A 60 -21.00 3.55 4.67
C LYS A 60 -20.99 4.96 4.13
N LYS A 61 -19.87 5.36 3.53
CA LYS A 61 -19.65 6.70 3.00
C LYS A 61 -18.51 6.71 2.00
N THR A 62 -18.39 7.81 1.29
CA THR A 62 -17.20 8.19 0.52
C THR A 62 -16.56 9.41 1.15
N ILE A 63 -15.25 9.52 1.07
CA ILE A 63 -14.49 10.68 1.56
C ILE A 63 -13.43 11.08 0.54
N ALA A 64 -12.89 12.28 0.66
CA ALA A 64 -11.75 12.75 -0.11
C ALA A 64 -11.97 12.71 -1.64
N SER A 65 -13.18 12.98 -2.14
CA SER A 65 -13.51 13.02 -3.57
C SER A 65 -12.72 14.05 -4.37
N GLN A 66 -12.16 15.08 -3.69
CA GLN A 66 -11.21 16.02 -4.29
C GLN A 66 -9.86 15.39 -4.66
N TYR A 67 -9.62 14.15 -4.27
CA TYR A 67 -8.39 13.38 -4.55
C TYR A 67 -8.74 12.09 -5.30
N PRO A 68 -8.93 12.14 -6.61
CA PRO A 68 -9.43 11.00 -7.39
C PRO A 68 -8.40 9.88 -7.59
N GLU A 69 -7.14 10.13 -7.29
CA GLU A 69 -6.04 9.16 -7.50
C GLU A 69 -5.19 8.99 -6.23
N VAL A 70 -5.80 8.47 -5.17
CA VAL A 70 -5.06 8.11 -3.93
C VAL A 70 -4.30 6.81 -4.17
N HIS A 71 -2.96 6.87 -4.08
CA HIS A 71 -2.09 5.72 -4.36
C HIS A 71 -1.78 4.87 -3.13
N SER A 72 -1.62 5.51 -1.95
CA SER A 72 -1.37 4.79 -0.70
C SER A 72 -2.25 5.31 0.43
N ILE A 73 -2.66 4.44 1.33
CA ILE A 73 -3.31 4.78 2.60
C ILE A 73 -2.59 4.04 3.71
N PHE A 74 -2.19 4.75 4.75
CA PHE A 74 -1.76 4.18 6.01
C PHE A 74 -2.61 4.79 7.13
N TYR A 75 -3.19 3.93 7.96
CA TYR A 75 -3.94 4.38 9.13
C TYR A 75 -3.02 4.48 10.34
N ALA A 76 -3.12 5.57 11.08
CA ALA A 76 -2.43 5.75 12.35
C ALA A 76 -3.32 6.45 13.36
N ARG A 77 -3.09 6.13 14.64
CA ARG A 77 -3.68 6.83 15.77
C ARG A 77 -2.62 7.69 16.46
N GLU A 78 -2.96 8.95 16.70
CA GLU A 78 -2.13 9.91 17.42
C GLU A 78 -2.92 10.45 18.64
N GLY A 79 -2.61 9.95 19.82
CA GLY A 79 -3.43 10.19 21.00
C GLY A 79 -4.83 9.61 20.82
N GLU A 80 -5.84 10.47 20.84
CA GLU A 80 -7.23 10.06 20.63
C GLU A 80 -7.73 10.25 19.19
N GLU A 81 -6.96 10.89 18.36
CA GLU A 81 -7.30 11.20 16.97
C GLU A 81 -6.83 10.09 16.02
N GLU A 82 -7.62 9.85 14.98
CA GLU A 82 -7.36 8.84 13.95
C GLU A 82 -7.12 9.52 12.60
N TYR A 83 -6.04 9.11 11.93
CA TYR A 83 -5.59 9.73 10.68
C TYR A 83 -5.32 8.71 9.58
N LEU A 84 -5.51 9.17 8.35
CA LEU A 84 -5.05 8.52 7.14
C LEU A 84 -3.87 9.32 6.59
N TYR A 85 -2.75 8.64 6.38
CA TYR A 85 -1.55 9.14 5.71
C TYR A 85 -1.60 8.65 4.26
N THR A 86 -1.71 9.57 3.32
CA THR A 86 -1.99 9.21 1.93
C THR A 86 -1.00 9.86 0.97
N THR A 87 -0.72 9.19 -0.14
CA THR A 87 -0.08 9.80 -1.30
C THR A 87 -1.10 9.93 -2.42
N VAL A 88 -1.14 11.08 -3.07
CA VAL A 88 -2.09 11.40 -4.13
C VAL A 88 -1.31 11.65 -5.40
N GLN A 89 -1.68 10.96 -6.48
CA GLN A 89 -0.96 11.02 -7.75
C GLN A 89 -1.35 12.21 -8.62
N LYS A 90 -2.63 12.61 -8.56
CA LYS A 90 -3.14 13.71 -9.36
C LYS A 90 -4.24 14.41 -8.59
N VAL A 91 -4.11 15.71 -8.44
CA VAL A 91 -5.10 16.53 -7.74
C VAL A 91 -5.85 17.41 -8.74
N THR A 92 -5.11 18.09 -9.59
CA THR A 92 -5.64 18.91 -10.69
C THR A 92 -4.60 18.93 -11.83
N PRO A 93 -4.95 19.48 -13.02
CA PRO A 93 -3.94 19.70 -14.06
C PRO A 93 -2.74 20.56 -13.64
N LYS A 94 -2.83 21.27 -12.51
CA LYS A 94 -1.80 22.17 -11.99
C LYS A 94 -1.14 21.68 -10.69
N GLU A 95 -1.81 20.83 -9.92
CA GLU A 95 -1.27 20.25 -8.67
C GLU A 95 -0.93 18.79 -8.90
N ASN A 96 0.36 18.54 -9.09
CA ASN A 96 0.90 17.18 -9.21
C ASN A 96 1.15 16.61 -7.81
N TRP A 97 1.17 15.33 -7.69
CA TRP A 97 1.63 14.50 -6.60
C TRP A 97 1.86 15.19 -5.25
N LEU A 98 1.09 14.84 -4.25
CA LEU A 98 1.31 15.35 -2.90
C LEU A 98 1.03 14.27 -1.85
N PHE A 99 1.61 14.49 -0.68
CA PHE A 99 1.21 13.80 0.53
C PHE A 99 0.06 14.56 1.19
N VAL A 100 -0.93 13.81 1.67
CA VAL A 100 -2.06 14.35 2.43
C VAL A 100 -2.26 13.53 3.70
N LYS A 101 -2.20 14.20 4.84
CA LYS A 101 -2.71 13.67 6.10
C LYS A 101 -4.12 14.18 6.30
N MET A 102 -5.07 13.28 6.56
CA MET A 102 -6.46 13.62 6.81
C MET A 102 -7.02 12.81 7.98
N LYS A 103 -8.08 13.31 8.61
CA LYS A 103 -8.87 12.54 9.56
C LYS A 103 -9.66 11.45 8.84
N THR A 104 -10.17 10.47 9.58
CA THR A 104 -10.99 9.36 9.05
C THR A 104 -12.35 9.79 8.48
N ASP A 105 -12.71 11.06 8.64
CA ASP A 105 -13.87 11.67 8.00
C ASP A 105 -13.55 12.37 6.65
N GLY A 106 -12.26 12.45 6.29
CA GLY A 106 -11.77 13.12 5.09
C GLY A 106 -11.29 14.56 5.30
N THR A 107 -11.38 15.10 6.53
CA THR A 107 -10.88 16.44 6.85
C THR A 107 -9.37 16.49 6.73
N VAL A 108 -8.87 17.29 5.79
CA VAL A 108 -7.42 17.46 5.55
C VAL A 108 -6.80 18.28 6.68
N VAL A 109 -5.71 17.76 7.27
CA VAL A 109 -4.98 18.43 8.35
C VAL A 109 -3.56 18.86 7.95
N GLN A 110 -2.96 18.18 6.96
CA GLN A 110 -1.61 18.52 6.48
C GLN A 110 -1.43 18.12 5.02
N LYS A 111 -0.64 18.91 4.30
CA LYS A 111 -0.17 18.61 2.94
C LYS A 111 1.33 18.82 2.86
N ILE A 112 2.03 17.92 2.15
CA ILE A 112 3.46 18.07 1.85
C ILE A 112 3.65 17.92 0.34
N THR A 113 4.34 18.88 -0.24
CA THR A 113 4.79 18.88 -1.65
C THR A 113 6.29 18.62 -1.72
N ALA A 114 6.84 18.59 -2.91
CA ALA A 114 8.28 18.44 -3.09
C ALA A 114 9.04 19.53 -2.33
N PRO A 115 9.99 19.15 -1.44
CA PRO A 115 10.80 20.14 -0.74
C PRO A 115 11.83 20.75 -1.71
N PRO A 116 12.16 22.05 -1.58
CA PRO A 116 13.19 22.69 -2.41
C PRO A 116 14.54 21.96 -2.34
N GLU A 117 14.88 21.40 -1.20
CA GLU A 117 16.12 20.65 -0.92
C GLU A 117 16.23 19.36 -1.75
N ALA A 118 15.12 18.85 -2.30
CA ALA A 118 15.14 17.73 -3.20
C ALA A 118 15.93 17.99 -4.48
N GLY A 119 16.06 19.28 -4.86
CA GLY A 119 16.81 19.69 -6.03
C GLY A 119 16.20 19.29 -7.37
N PHE A 120 14.89 19.02 -7.39
CA PHE A 120 14.17 18.67 -8.60
C PHE A 120 14.16 19.80 -9.61
N LYS A 121 14.35 19.46 -10.89
CA LYS A 121 14.30 20.41 -12.01
C LYS A 121 12.90 20.58 -12.57
N SER A 122 12.01 19.65 -12.25
CA SER A 122 10.63 19.61 -12.74
C SER A 122 9.70 19.07 -11.65
N PRO A 123 8.48 19.62 -11.53
CA PRO A 123 7.45 19.03 -10.65
C PRO A 123 7.13 17.57 -10.94
N ASN A 124 7.41 17.10 -12.17
CA ASN A 124 7.18 15.72 -12.58
C ASN A 124 8.20 14.73 -11.99
N GLU A 125 9.23 15.20 -11.30
CA GLU A 125 10.19 14.35 -10.60
C GLU A 125 9.70 13.92 -9.20
N TRP A 126 8.70 14.63 -8.64
CA TRP A 126 8.02 14.27 -7.40
C TRP A 126 6.83 13.35 -7.71
N ARG A 127 7.01 12.03 -7.57
CA ARG A 127 6.05 11.00 -7.97
C ARG A 127 5.93 9.93 -6.88
N LEU A 128 5.06 10.21 -5.93
CA LEU A 128 4.94 9.49 -4.67
C LEU A 128 4.30 8.11 -4.82
N THR A 129 4.77 7.15 -4.03
CA THR A 129 4.20 5.81 -4.00
C THR A 129 3.66 5.41 -2.63
N ALA A 130 4.32 5.79 -1.54
CA ALA A 130 3.87 5.46 -0.19
C ALA A 130 4.23 6.55 0.81
N ALA A 131 3.50 6.59 1.91
CA ALA A 131 3.84 7.42 3.07
C ALA A 131 3.44 6.70 4.36
N VAL A 132 4.32 6.75 5.37
CA VAL A 132 4.08 6.17 6.69
C VAL A 132 4.60 7.06 7.80
N PRO A 133 3.88 7.21 8.94
CA PRO A 133 4.43 7.81 10.14
C PRO A 133 5.31 6.84 10.89
N ALA A 134 6.38 7.33 11.50
CA ALA A 134 7.21 6.59 12.43
C ALA A 134 6.84 6.90 13.89
N PRO A 135 7.23 6.05 14.86
CA PRO A 135 6.93 6.26 16.28
C PRO A 135 7.49 7.56 16.87
N ASP A 136 8.56 8.11 16.28
CA ASP A 136 9.17 9.39 16.68
C ASP A 136 8.41 10.61 16.15
N GLY A 137 7.33 10.40 15.41
CA GLY A 137 6.53 11.43 14.76
C GLY A 137 7.05 11.85 13.38
N SER A 138 8.16 11.29 12.91
CA SER A 138 8.63 11.52 11.54
C SER A 138 7.64 10.94 10.54
N ILE A 139 7.60 11.54 9.34
CA ILE A 139 6.82 11.07 8.20
C ILE A 139 7.80 10.68 7.10
N PHE A 140 7.78 9.40 6.69
CA PHE A 140 8.56 8.92 5.56
C PHE A 140 7.70 8.86 4.32
N ILE A 141 8.18 9.45 3.22
CA ILE A 141 7.48 9.53 1.95
C ILE A 141 8.39 8.96 0.84
N ALA A 142 7.94 7.93 0.15
CA ALA A 142 8.67 7.34 -0.96
C ALA A 142 8.33 8.04 -2.28
N ASN A 143 9.36 8.46 -3.01
CA ASN A 143 9.29 8.97 -4.37
C ASN A 143 9.58 7.85 -5.39
N GLY A 144 8.88 6.71 -5.24
CA GLY A 144 9.20 5.48 -5.94
C GLY A 144 9.04 5.55 -7.45
N TYR A 145 8.05 6.30 -7.96
CA TYR A 145 7.87 6.53 -9.39
C TYR A 145 8.69 7.71 -9.93
N GLY A 146 9.40 8.42 -9.05
CA GLY A 146 10.36 9.44 -9.42
C GLY A 146 11.80 8.87 -9.43
N ASP A 147 12.60 9.32 -8.50
CA ASP A 147 14.03 8.99 -8.39
C ASP A 147 14.36 7.89 -7.39
N SER A 148 13.34 7.20 -6.87
CA SER A 148 13.46 6.11 -5.89
C SER A 148 14.03 6.53 -4.52
N ARG A 149 14.10 7.83 -4.21
CA ARG A 149 14.45 8.31 -2.87
C ARG A 149 13.28 8.19 -1.90
N ILE A 150 13.62 8.09 -0.61
CA ILE A 150 12.70 8.18 0.51
C ILE A 150 13.01 9.47 1.26
N PHE A 151 12.00 10.30 1.47
CA PHE A 151 12.10 11.60 2.11
C PHE A 151 11.58 11.52 3.54
N ARG A 152 12.34 12.03 4.49
CA ARG A 152 11.94 12.16 5.89
C ARG A 152 11.54 13.59 6.19
N PHE A 153 10.35 13.74 6.75
CA PHE A 153 9.84 15.00 7.28
C PHE A 153 9.58 14.84 8.78
N ASP A 154 9.59 15.93 9.52
CA ASP A 154 9.09 15.91 10.88
C ASP A 154 7.54 15.94 10.91
N LYS A 155 6.98 15.89 12.12
CA LYS A 155 5.53 15.91 12.34
C LYS A 155 4.83 17.19 11.82
N ASN A 156 5.58 18.28 11.66
CA ASN A 156 5.06 19.55 11.13
C ASN A 156 5.16 19.63 9.60
N GLY A 157 5.80 18.64 8.96
CA GLY A 157 6.03 18.60 7.51
C GLY A 157 7.26 19.35 7.06
N GLU A 158 8.20 19.64 7.96
CA GLU A 158 9.50 20.22 7.61
C GLU A 158 10.45 19.12 7.13
N PHE A 159 11.09 19.33 6.00
CA PHE A 159 12.08 18.40 5.44
C PHE A 159 13.27 18.21 6.39
N ARG A 160 13.70 16.96 6.57
CA ARG A 160 14.83 16.61 7.43
C ARG A 160 15.95 15.93 6.66
N ALA A 161 15.63 14.97 5.81
CA ALA A 161 16.61 14.20 5.03
C ALA A 161 15.98 13.48 3.84
N SER A 162 16.82 12.98 2.94
CA SER A 162 16.41 12.00 1.94
C SER A 162 17.46 10.90 1.81
N TYR A 163 16.99 9.69 1.51
CA TYR A 163 17.79 8.47 1.49
C TYR A 163 17.55 7.69 0.21
N GLY A 164 18.48 6.82 -0.15
CA GLY A 164 18.34 5.97 -1.32
C GLY A 164 18.63 6.69 -2.63
N GLY A 165 17.83 6.41 -3.63
CA GLY A 165 18.01 6.79 -5.02
C GLY A 165 18.05 5.56 -5.90
N LYS A 166 18.09 5.75 -7.23
CA LYS A 166 17.97 4.65 -8.18
C LYS A 166 19.21 3.77 -8.21
N GLY A 167 19.05 2.46 -8.04
CA GLY A 167 20.12 1.48 -8.11
C GLY A 167 19.76 0.12 -7.53
N THR A 168 20.75 -0.79 -7.51
CA THR A 168 20.60 -2.17 -7.02
C THR A 168 21.46 -2.48 -5.80
N ALA A 169 22.42 -1.61 -5.47
CA ALA A 169 23.29 -1.77 -4.30
C ALA A 169 22.52 -1.60 -2.98
N ASP A 170 23.15 -1.93 -1.88
CA ASP A 170 22.61 -1.73 -0.54
C ASP A 170 22.31 -0.26 -0.29
N GLY A 171 21.07 0.02 0.15
CA GLY A 171 20.57 1.38 0.38
C GLY A 171 20.15 2.12 -0.89
N LEU A 172 20.26 1.55 -2.07
CA LEU A 172 19.67 2.05 -3.32
C LEU A 172 18.47 1.19 -3.71
N PHE A 173 17.53 1.77 -4.49
CA PHE A 173 16.27 1.14 -4.86
C PHE A 173 15.97 1.32 -6.35
N ASP A 174 15.29 0.36 -6.95
CA ASP A 174 14.61 0.56 -8.23
C ASP A 174 13.10 0.50 -7.98
N CYS A 175 12.50 1.69 -7.85
CA CYS A 175 11.15 1.91 -7.38
C CYS A 175 10.94 1.51 -5.89
N SER A 176 11.31 2.38 -4.95
CA SER A 176 10.93 2.29 -3.53
C SER A 176 9.41 2.43 -3.39
N HIS A 177 8.66 1.33 -3.68
CA HIS A 177 7.24 1.41 -3.96
C HIS A 177 6.38 1.48 -2.70
N GLY A 178 6.52 0.51 -1.80
CA GLY A 178 5.80 0.45 -0.52
C GLY A 178 6.71 0.79 0.64
N LEU A 179 6.13 1.41 1.66
CA LEU A 179 6.77 1.65 2.95
C LEU A 179 5.90 1.07 4.07
N ALA A 180 6.54 0.53 5.09
CA ALA A 180 5.90 0.15 6.34
C ALA A 180 6.88 0.35 7.51
N VAL A 181 6.35 0.57 8.71
CA VAL A 181 7.17 0.51 9.94
C VAL A 181 7.05 -0.90 10.50
N ASP A 182 8.15 -1.63 10.46
CA ASP A 182 8.21 -3.00 10.96
C ASP A 182 8.52 -3.00 12.46
N THR A 183 7.52 -3.32 13.24
CA THR A 183 7.56 -3.36 14.71
C THR A 183 7.72 -4.78 15.26
N ARG A 184 8.00 -5.78 14.43
CA ARG A 184 8.19 -7.17 14.84
C ARG A 184 9.52 -7.42 15.57
N TYR A 185 10.41 -6.42 15.56
CA TYR A 185 11.74 -6.47 16.19
C TYR A 185 11.82 -5.49 17.35
N ASP A 186 12.80 -5.67 18.23
CA ASP A 186 13.01 -4.85 19.43
C ASP A 186 13.18 -3.36 19.10
N GLN A 187 13.81 -3.05 17.98
CA GLN A 187 13.90 -1.71 17.43
C GLN A 187 13.09 -1.65 16.14
N PRO A 188 12.06 -0.78 16.05
CA PRO A 188 11.30 -0.59 14.83
C PRO A 188 12.19 -0.12 13.67
N LEU A 189 11.96 -0.66 12.48
CA LEU A 189 12.71 -0.35 11.27
C LEU A 189 11.76 0.10 10.15
N LEU A 190 12.28 0.90 9.23
CA LEU A 190 11.56 1.24 8.01
C LEU A 190 11.74 0.11 7.00
N LEU A 191 10.64 -0.57 6.66
CA LEU A 191 10.61 -1.57 5.60
C LEU A 191 10.31 -0.90 4.28
N VAL A 192 11.07 -1.27 3.24
CA VAL A 192 10.94 -0.76 1.87
C VAL A 192 10.65 -1.92 0.93
N CYS A 193 9.58 -1.80 0.16
CA CYS A 193 9.33 -2.65 -1.01
C CYS A 193 10.15 -2.10 -2.19
N ASP A 194 11.30 -2.70 -2.43
CA ASP A 194 12.16 -2.37 -3.57
C ASP A 194 11.70 -3.16 -4.81
N ARG A 195 10.64 -2.62 -5.45
CA ARG A 195 9.75 -3.35 -6.34
C ARG A 195 10.44 -3.97 -7.54
N GLU A 196 11.21 -3.17 -8.29
CA GLU A 196 11.84 -3.65 -9.52
C GLU A 196 13.08 -4.50 -9.22
N ASN A 197 13.72 -4.31 -8.05
CA ASN A 197 14.76 -5.20 -7.57
C ASN A 197 14.21 -6.49 -6.91
N ARG A 198 12.87 -6.65 -6.83
CA ARG A 198 12.17 -7.85 -6.37
C ARG A 198 12.57 -8.28 -4.96
N ARG A 199 12.74 -7.32 -4.05
CA ARG A 199 13.20 -7.55 -2.68
C ARG A 199 12.51 -6.65 -1.67
N LEU A 200 12.58 -7.04 -0.40
CA LEU A 200 12.28 -6.20 0.75
C LEU A 200 13.57 -5.83 1.46
N CYS A 201 13.68 -4.59 1.90
CA CYS A 201 14.84 -4.08 2.62
C CYS A 201 14.43 -3.38 3.92
N HIS A 202 15.31 -3.42 4.93
CA HIS A 202 15.21 -2.57 6.11
C HIS A 202 16.22 -1.43 6.05
N LEU A 203 15.72 -0.25 6.42
CA LEU A 203 16.53 0.90 6.83
C LEU A 203 16.24 1.19 8.31
N ASP A 204 17.20 1.80 9.02
CA ASP A 204 16.87 2.52 10.26
C ASP A 204 16.19 3.87 9.92
N PHE A 205 15.70 4.58 10.95
CA PHE A 205 15.02 5.86 10.72
C PHE A 205 15.96 7.01 10.34
N ASP A 206 17.27 6.81 10.40
CA ASP A 206 18.28 7.73 9.87
C ASP A 206 18.67 7.38 8.43
N GLY A 207 17.98 6.41 7.82
CA GLY A 207 18.12 6.03 6.42
C GLY A 207 19.30 5.11 6.12
N LYS A 208 19.98 4.61 7.16
CA LYS A 208 21.06 3.65 6.98
C LYS A 208 20.48 2.28 6.61
N PHE A 209 21.03 1.68 5.57
CA PHE A 209 20.69 0.31 5.18
C PHE A 209 21.08 -0.67 6.28
N VAL A 210 20.13 -1.52 6.67
CA VAL A 210 20.34 -2.54 7.71
C VAL A 210 20.53 -3.92 7.06
N ARG A 211 19.58 -4.32 6.21
CA ARG A 211 19.64 -5.64 5.55
C ARG A 211 18.60 -5.77 4.43
N THR A 212 18.83 -6.72 3.54
CA THR A 212 17.79 -7.30 2.68
C THR A 212 17.09 -8.42 3.46
N LEU A 213 15.76 -8.44 3.45
CA LEU A 213 14.93 -9.43 4.15
C LEU A 213 14.62 -10.64 3.28
N THR A 214 14.01 -10.37 2.13
CA THR A 214 13.50 -11.40 1.21
C THR A 214 13.77 -10.96 -0.21
N GLN A 215 14.22 -11.88 -1.03
CA GLN A 215 14.51 -11.67 -2.46
C GLN A 215 13.60 -12.56 -3.32
N HIS A 216 13.61 -12.32 -4.62
CA HIS A 216 12.86 -13.08 -5.62
C HIS A 216 11.34 -13.01 -5.49
N LEU A 217 10.86 -11.94 -4.88
CA LEU A 217 9.43 -11.61 -4.88
C LEU A 217 8.99 -11.21 -6.30
N ARG A 218 7.70 -11.35 -6.57
CA ARG A 218 7.10 -10.98 -7.85
C ARG A 218 6.71 -9.50 -7.89
N ARG A 219 7.69 -8.58 -7.79
CA ARG A 219 7.51 -7.12 -7.76
C ARG A 219 6.65 -6.68 -6.57
N PRO A 220 7.20 -6.69 -5.33
CA PRO A 220 6.46 -6.35 -4.10
C PRO A 220 6.00 -4.90 -4.12
N CYS A 221 4.70 -4.68 -3.85
CA CYS A 221 4.09 -3.36 -3.88
C CYS A 221 3.83 -2.80 -2.50
N GLN A 222 3.29 -3.59 -1.58
CA GLN A 222 2.94 -3.15 -0.22
C GLN A 222 3.13 -4.28 0.78
N VAL A 223 3.33 -3.93 2.05
CA VAL A 223 3.41 -4.87 3.18
C VAL A 223 2.45 -4.42 4.28
N SER A 224 1.77 -5.37 4.89
CA SER A 224 0.97 -5.18 6.10
C SER A 224 1.29 -6.26 7.11
N PHE A 225 1.27 -5.93 8.41
CA PHE A 225 1.70 -6.82 9.50
C PHE A 225 0.53 -7.24 10.39
N HIS A 226 0.62 -8.49 10.89
CA HIS A 226 -0.26 -9.01 11.94
C HIS A 226 0.54 -9.97 12.84
N GLY A 227 0.77 -9.58 14.09
CA GLY A 227 1.67 -10.32 14.98
C GLY A 227 3.06 -10.48 14.36
N ASP A 228 3.56 -11.71 14.31
CA ASP A 228 4.87 -12.04 13.74
C ASP A 228 4.88 -12.19 12.21
N TYR A 229 3.73 -12.04 11.58
CA TYR A 229 3.58 -12.28 10.14
C TYR A 229 3.43 -11.00 9.34
N ALA A 230 3.85 -11.07 8.08
CA ALA A 230 3.65 -10.02 7.09
C ALA A 230 2.93 -10.55 5.85
N VAL A 231 2.02 -9.77 5.30
CA VAL A 231 1.42 -10.01 3.99
C VAL A 231 2.03 -9.03 3.00
N VAL A 232 2.57 -9.55 1.91
CA VAL A 232 3.19 -8.78 0.82
C VAL A 232 2.33 -8.92 -0.42
N SER A 233 1.81 -7.81 -0.96
CA SER A 233 1.18 -7.82 -2.28
C SER A 233 2.26 -7.77 -3.37
N GLU A 234 2.11 -8.62 -4.39
CA GLU A 234 3.08 -8.74 -5.48
C GLU A 234 2.38 -8.50 -6.82
N LEU A 235 2.85 -7.51 -7.55
CA LEU A 235 2.22 -7.04 -8.78
C LEU A 235 2.06 -8.13 -9.85
N GLU A 236 2.88 -9.15 -9.81
CA GLU A 236 2.82 -10.28 -10.73
C GLU A 236 2.00 -11.44 -10.14
N GLY A 237 0.76 -11.15 -9.78
CA GLY A 237 -0.33 -12.12 -9.65
C GLY A 237 -0.28 -13.02 -8.42
N ARG A 238 0.16 -12.52 -7.23
CA ARG A 238 -0.02 -13.21 -5.96
C ARG A 238 0.13 -12.27 -4.75
N ALA A 239 -0.20 -12.76 -3.57
CA ALA A 239 0.27 -12.22 -2.31
C ALA A 239 1.04 -13.29 -1.53
N THR A 240 2.09 -12.89 -0.79
CA THR A 240 2.93 -13.80 -0.02
C THR A 240 2.78 -13.52 1.46
N ILE A 241 2.61 -14.57 2.27
CA ILE A 241 2.71 -14.48 3.73
C ILE A 241 4.14 -14.83 4.13
N LEU A 242 4.77 -13.94 4.89
CA LEU A 242 6.10 -14.13 5.47
C LEU A 242 5.98 -14.31 6.98
N ASP A 243 6.78 -15.19 7.55
CA ASP A 243 6.96 -15.31 9.00
C ASP A 243 7.87 -14.19 9.57
N ARG A 244 8.19 -14.27 10.87
CA ARG A 244 9.06 -13.31 11.55
C ARG A 244 10.48 -13.27 10.99
N ASP A 245 10.95 -14.39 10.46
CA ASP A 245 12.28 -14.51 9.83
C ASP A 245 12.25 -14.08 8.36
N ASN A 246 11.08 -13.61 7.88
CA ASN A 246 10.79 -13.19 6.51
C ASN A 246 10.92 -14.33 5.48
N THR A 247 10.68 -15.56 5.92
CA THR A 247 10.57 -16.72 5.06
C THR A 247 9.13 -16.84 4.55
N PRO A 248 8.94 -17.09 3.24
CA PRO A 248 7.61 -17.34 2.69
C PRO A 248 6.98 -18.62 3.29
N VAL A 249 5.82 -18.48 3.93
CA VAL A 249 5.07 -19.61 4.52
C VAL A 249 3.81 -19.97 3.71
N ALA A 250 3.26 -19.02 2.95
CA ALA A 250 2.15 -19.28 2.04
C ALA A 250 2.09 -18.29 0.89
N PHE A 251 1.46 -18.74 -0.21
CA PHE A 251 1.12 -17.90 -1.35
C PHE A 251 -0.40 -17.87 -1.52
N LEU A 252 -0.96 -16.66 -1.57
CA LEU A 252 -2.39 -16.42 -1.73
C LEU A 252 -2.66 -15.92 -3.15
N GLY A 253 -3.71 -16.42 -3.76
CA GLY A 253 -4.13 -16.01 -5.10
C GLY A 253 -3.06 -16.24 -6.17
N ASP A 254 -2.16 -17.21 -5.96
CA ASP A 254 -1.03 -17.48 -6.87
C ASP A 254 -1.56 -17.90 -8.25
N ASN A 255 -1.50 -16.96 -9.18
CA ASN A 255 -2.06 -17.13 -10.51
C ASN A 255 -1.07 -17.91 -11.40
N PRO A 256 -1.45 -19.09 -11.90
CA PRO A 256 -0.59 -19.88 -12.77
C PRO A 256 -0.44 -19.29 -14.18
N GLN A 257 -1.34 -18.37 -14.58
CA GLN A 257 -1.40 -17.81 -15.92
C GLN A 257 -0.53 -16.54 -16.01
N LYS A 258 0.75 -16.70 -16.33
CA LYS A 258 1.71 -15.57 -16.42
C LYS A 258 1.28 -14.45 -17.37
N ALA A 259 0.49 -14.75 -18.41
CA ALA A 259 -0.03 -13.74 -19.33
C ALA A 259 -1.03 -12.77 -18.65
N GLN A 260 -1.56 -13.14 -17.48
CA GLN A 260 -2.44 -12.30 -16.69
C GLN A 260 -1.68 -11.43 -15.67
N TRP A 261 -0.39 -11.69 -15.42
CA TRP A 261 0.39 -10.97 -14.42
C TRP A 261 0.61 -9.51 -14.82
N ALA A 262 0.34 -8.59 -13.89
CA ALA A 262 0.46 -7.15 -14.09
C ALA A 262 -0.26 -6.65 -15.36
N ASN A 263 -1.29 -7.35 -15.80
CA ASN A 263 -2.02 -7.01 -17.02
C ASN A 263 -3.20 -6.08 -16.70
N TYR A 264 -2.99 -4.80 -16.93
CA TYR A 264 -3.98 -3.75 -16.66
C TYR A 264 -5.27 -3.89 -17.47
N GLN A 265 -5.23 -4.54 -18.65
CA GLN A 265 -6.36 -4.62 -19.59
C GLN A 265 -7.37 -5.72 -19.26
N LEU A 266 -7.10 -6.56 -18.26
CA LEU A 266 -8.01 -7.65 -17.90
C LEU A 266 -9.35 -7.11 -17.37
N GLN A 267 -10.43 -7.82 -17.78
CA GLN A 267 -11.75 -7.62 -17.20
C GLN A 267 -11.87 -8.43 -15.89
N PRO A 268 -12.74 -8.03 -14.95
CA PRO A 268 -12.97 -8.81 -13.74
C PRO A 268 -13.32 -10.28 -13.98
N GLY A 269 -14.04 -10.57 -15.06
CA GLY A 269 -14.42 -11.92 -15.45
C GLY A 269 -13.29 -12.78 -16.03
N ASP A 270 -12.17 -12.17 -16.42
CA ASP A 270 -11.00 -12.89 -16.95
C ASP A 270 -10.18 -13.55 -15.85
N ILE A 271 -10.38 -13.14 -14.60
CA ILE A 271 -9.59 -13.57 -13.46
C ILE A 271 -10.50 -14.36 -12.51
N ALA A 272 -10.17 -15.64 -12.27
CA ALA A 272 -10.90 -16.43 -11.29
C ALA A 272 -10.87 -15.75 -9.90
N PRO A 273 -11.95 -15.80 -9.12
CA PRO A 273 -12.04 -15.10 -7.83
C PRO A 273 -10.95 -15.45 -6.82
N SER A 274 -10.38 -16.68 -6.92
CA SER A 274 -9.31 -17.17 -6.05
C SER A 274 -7.90 -16.80 -6.53
N PHE A 275 -7.74 -16.13 -7.68
CA PHE A 275 -6.44 -15.71 -8.22
C PHE A 275 -6.33 -14.17 -8.26
N PHE A 276 -5.10 -13.68 -8.22
CA PHE A 276 -4.77 -12.27 -8.47
C PHE A 276 -4.10 -12.11 -9.83
N SER A 277 -4.25 -10.93 -10.44
CA SER A 277 -3.52 -10.57 -11.65
C SER A 277 -2.42 -9.56 -11.36
N ALA A 278 -2.73 -8.56 -10.56
CA ALA A 278 -1.84 -7.48 -10.23
C ALA A 278 -2.10 -7.01 -8.78
N ALA A 279 -1.84 -7.91 -7.82
CA ALA A 279 -2.00 -7.59 -6.40
C ALA A 279 -1.11 -6.40 -6.04
N HIS A 280 -1.70 -5.23 -5.85
CA HIS A 280 -0.99 -3.98 -5.67
C HIS A 280 -1.05 -3.49 -4.23
N GLY A 281 -2.23 -3.36 -3.65
CA GLY A 281 -2.41 -3.04 -2.24
C GLY A 281 -2.74 -4.28 -1.42
N CYS A 282 -2.31 -4.30 -0.16
CA CYS A 282 -2.69 -5.32 0.81
C CYS A 282 -2.89 -4.72 2.19
N HIS A 283 -3.78 -5.32 2.95
CA HIS A 283 -3.95 -5.04 4.37
C HIS A 283 -4.37 -6.31 5.10
N ILE A 284 -3.86 -6.51 6.30
CA ILE A 284 -4.33 -7.54 7.23
C ILE A 284 -4.92 -6.85 8.45
N ASP A 285 -6.19 -7.17 8.78
CA ASP A 285 -6.87 -6.57 9.91
C ASP A 285 -6.54 -7.28 11.23
N ARG A 286 -7.07 -6.76 12.34
CA ARG A 286 -6.82 -7.31 13.69
C ARG A 286 -7.40 -8.71 13.89
N GLN A 287 -8.35 -9.13 13.07
CA GLN A 287 -8.93 -10.48 13.07
C GLN A 287 -8.17 -11.44 12.18
N GLY A 288 -7.12 -10.97 11.47
CA GLY A 288 -6.36 -11.77 10.52
C GLY A 288 -7.00 -11.92 9.15
N ASN A 289 -8.08 -11.15 8.85
CA ASN A 289 -8.60 -11.09 7.50
C ASN A 289 -7.66 -10.28 6.61
N ILE A 290 -7.49 -10.74 5.37
CA ILE A 290 -6.62 -10.11 4.40
C ILE A 290 -7.45 -9.46 3.31
N TYR A 291 -7.10 -8.24 2.96
CA TYR A 291 -7.69 -7.48 1.87
C TYR A 291 -6.62 -7.25 0.81
N ILE A 292 -6.94 -7.58 -0.44
CA ILE A 292 -6.04 -7.40 -1.59
C ILE A 292 -6.78 -6.62 -2.66
N SER A 293 -6.13 -5.61 -3.22
CA SER A 293 -6.60 -4.95 -4.43
C SER A 293 -5.82 -5.39 -5.65
N ASP A 294 -6.52 -5.68 -6.73
CA ASP A 294 -5.95 -5.92 -8.04
C ASP A 294 -5.97 -4.63 -8.87
N TRP A 295 -4.79 -4.23 -9.34
CA TRP A 295 -4.63 -3.10 -10.23
C TRP A 295 -4.97 -3.51 -11.68
N ASN A 296 -6.17 -3.13 -12.12
CA ASN A 296 -6.61 -3.21 -13.51
C ASN A 296 -7.59 -2.06 -13.77
N HIS A 297 -7.99 -1.84 -15.01
CA HIS A 297 -8.72 -0.62 -15.37
C HIS A 297 -10.12 -0.48 -14.75
N VAL A 298 -10.70 -1.57 -14.23
CA VAL A 298 -11.97 -1.55 -13.49
C VAL A 298 -11.79 -1.68 -11.98
N GLY A 299 -10.64 -2.20 -11.55
CA GLY A 299 -10.29 -2.46 -10.16
C GLY A 299 -11.05 -3.63 -9.55
N ARG A 300 -10.43 -4.29 -8.57
CA ARG A 300 -11.07 -5.33 -7.76
C ARG A 300 -10.47 -5.33 -6.35
N VAL A 301 -11.32 -5.44 -5.36
CA VAL A 301 -10.89 -5.70 -3.98
C VAL A 301 -11.41 -7.05 -3.53
N THR A 302 -10.53 -7.88 -3.01
CA THR A 302 -10.84 -9.21 -2.50
C THR A 302 -10.60 -9.24 -1.00
N LYS A 303 -11.61 -9.64 -0.22
CA LYS A 303 -11.45 -9.98 1.20
C LYS A 303 -11.26 -11.49 1.32
N LEU A 304 -10.28 -11.87 2.11
CA LEU A 304 -9.95 -13.24 2.46
C LEU A 304 -10.15 -13.41 3.97
N THR A 305 -10.91 -14.44 4.39
CA THR A 305 -11.06 -14.81 5.79
C THR A 305 -10.34 -16.11 6.06
N ARG A 306 -9.62 -16.20 7.17
CA ARG A 306 -8.90 -17.43 7.52
C ARG A 306 -9.90 -18.57 7.71
N SER A 307 -9.65 -19.72 7.09
CA SER A 307 -10.41 -20.93 7.34
C SER A 307 -10.14 -21.42 8.76
N ALA A 308 -11.20 -21.82 9.47
CA ALA A 308 -11.09 -22.32 10.84
C ALA A 308 -10.36 -23.67 10.91
#